data_3d9614e061a25b79e9e17f4884c14187
#
_entry.id   3d9614e061a25b79e9e17f4884c14187
#
_cell.length_a   1.000
_cell.length_b   1.000
_cell.length_c   1.000
_cell.angle_alpha   90.00
_cell.angle_beta   90.00
_cell.angle_gamma   90.00
#
_symmetry.space_group_name_H-M   'P 1'
#
loop_
_entity.id
_entity.type
_entity.pdbx_description
1 polymer ?
#
loop_
_entity_poly.entity_id
_entity_poly.type
_entity_poly.pdbx_seq_one_letter_code
_entity_poly.pdbx_strand_id
1 'polypeptide(L)'
;RIFNDQLARTGAGYFDYYLLHSVEDGANYEGYVKYDCFNWAKKKKEEGLIKHFGFSFHGTPELLDKILSEHPEVEIVQIQMNYADWDNPLIQSGRLYEVLRKYNMPFLVMEPVKGGSLASAGKEIEAEMKRVHPDASIASWALRFAASLPGVATVLSGMSNEEQMEDNIKTFRNFVPLNEEEKAVIAKAQEALKKSPAVPCTACRYCCDGCPMGIAIPDVFKALNT
;
A
#
# COMPACT_ATOMS: atom_id res chain seq x y z
N ARG A 1 -6.53 -19.61 -17.76
CA ARG A 1 -6.79 -20.71 -16.79
C ARG A 1 -7.07 -20.14 -15.39
N ILE A 2 -6.12 -19.38 -14.75
CA ILE A 2 -6.24 -18.85 -13.38
C ILE A 2 -7.52 -18.02 -13.21
N PHE A 3 -7.78 -17.06 -14.08
CA PHE A 3 -8.96 -16.19 -14.03
C PHE A 3 -10.28 -16.98 -14.00
N ASN A 4 -10.43 -17.97 -14.89
CA ASN A 4 -11.66 -18.80 -14.95
C ASN A 4 -11.79 -19.67 -13.68
N ASP A 5 -10.68 -20.16 -13.14
CA ASP A 5 -10.67 -20.90 -11.88
C ASP A 5 -11.09 -20.01 -10.71
N GLN A 6 -10.61 -18.75 -10.67
CA GLN A 6 -11.02 -17.75 -9.67
C GLN A 6 -12.52 -17.45 -9.75
N LEU A 7 -13.07 -17.21 -10.94
CA LEU A 7 -14.51 -17.02 -11.14
C LEU A 7 -15.33 -18.22 -10.65
N ALA A 8 -14.90 -19.44 -11.01
CA ALA A 8 -15.58 -20.66 -10.60
C ALA A 8 -15.54 -20.86 -9.06
N ARG A 9 -14.39 -20.65 -8.44
CA ARG A 9 -14.19 -20.84 -6.99
C ARG A 9 -14.92 -19.81 -6.14
N THR A 10 -15.03 -18.58 -6.61
CA THR A 10 -15.77 -17.51 -5.91
C THR A 10 -17.27 -17.59 -6.13
N GLY A 11 -17.73 -18.31 -7.15
CA GLY A 11 -19.12 -18.30 -7.57
C GLY A 11 -19.60 -16.96 -8.15
N ALA A 12 -18.69 -16.00 -8.32
CA ALA A 12 -18.98 -14.68 -8.90
C ALA A 12 -19.13 -14.81 -10.42
N GLY A 13 -20.14 -14.21 -10.99
CA GLY A 13 -20.32 -14.15 -12.45
C GLY A 13 -19.31 -13.21 -13.12
N TYR A 14 -18.75 -12.27 -12.38
CA TYR A 14 -17.79 -11.26 -12.82
C TYR A 14 -17.00 -10.74 -11.59
N PHE A 15 -15.91 -10.00 -11.84
CA PHE A 15 -15.20 -9.22 -10.83
C PHE A 15 -15.47 -7.73 -11.01
N ASP A 16 -15.79 -7.03 -9.91
CA ASP A 16 -15.91 -5.56 -9.96
C ASP A 16 -14.55 -4.92 -10.22
N TYR A 17 -13.50 -5.40 -9.56
CA TYR A 17 -12.12 -4.98 -9.77
C TYR A 17 -11.23 -6.20 -10.00
N TYR A 18 -10.38 -6.13 -11.01
CA TYR A 18 -9.38 -7.14 -11.28
C TYR A 18 -8.01 -6.51 -11.52
N LEU A 19 -7.00 -6.95 -10.77
CA LEU A 19 -5.67 -6.37 -10.81
C LEU A 19 -4.66 -7.38 -11.38
N LEU A 20 -3.80 -6.94 -12.30
CA LEU A 20 -2.56 -7.65 -12.59
C LEU A 20 -1.69 -7.58 -11.34
N HIS A 21 -1.14 -8.73 -10.92
CA HIS A 21 -0.47 -8.85 -9.64
C HIS A 21 1.01 -8.44 -9.74
N SER A 22 1.45 -7.55 -8.83
CA SER A 22 2.86 -7.25 -8.58
C SER A 22 3.65 -6.82 -9.82
N VAL A 23 3.24 -5.71 -10.44
CA VAL A 23 4.07 -5.07 -11.46
C VAL A 23 5.18 -4.31 -10.73
N GLU A 24 6.45 -4.66 -10.98
CA GLU A 24 7.59 -4.21 -10.16
C GLU A 24 8.64 -3.49 -10.99
N ASP A 25 9.45 -4.25 -11.71
CA ASP A 25 10.57 -3.74 -12.50
C ASP A 25 10.31 -3.80 -14.01
N GLY A 26 11.24 -3.24 -14.80
CA GLY A 26 11.12 -3.23 -16.25
C GLY A 26 11.00 -4.63 -16.85
N ALA A 27 11.75 -5.61 -16.36
CA ALA A 27 11.73 -6.99 -16.87
C ALA A 27 10.41 -7.70 -16.54
N ASN A 28 9.86 -7.47 -15.34
CA ASN A 28 8.53 -7.96 -14.96
C ASN A 28 7.44 -7.30 -15.81
N TYR A 29 7.48 -5.97 -15.97
CA TYR A 29 6.55 -5.25 -16.83
C TYR A 29 6.63 -5.71 -18.29
N GLU A 30 7.83 -5.89 -18.83
CA GLU A 30 8.05 -6.43 -20.19
C GLU A 30 7.40 -7.82 -20.36
N GLY A 31 7.38 -8.63 -19.30
CA GLY A 31 6.66 -9.91 -19.27
C GLY A 31 5.16 -9.71 -19.47
N TYR A 32 4.54 -8.76 -18.78
CA TYR A 32 3.11 -8.43 -18.95
C TYR A 32 2.79 -7.95 -20.36
N VAL A 33 3.66 -7.14 -20.96
CA VAL A 33 3.53 -6.68 -22.36
C VAL A 33 3.71 -7.85 -23.34
N LYS A 34 4.75 -8.65 -23.15
CA LYS A 34 5.05 -9.82 -24.00
C LYS A 34 3.89 -10.85 -24.05
N TYR A 35 3.22 -11.05 -22.93
CA TYR A 35 2.07 -11.97 -22.85
C TYR A 35 0.73 -11.28 -23.09
N ASP A 36 0.74 -10.02 -23.54
CA ASP A 36 -0.44 -9.23 -23.92
C ASP A 36 -1.51 -9.15 -22.81
N CYS A 37 -1.05 -9.03 -21.55
CA CYS A 37 -1.93 -9.10 -20.40
C CYS A 37 -2.89 -7.89 -20.30
N PHE A 38 -2.48 -6.71 -20.75
CA PHE A 38 -3.32 -5.50 -20.75
C PHE A 38 -4.49 -5.63 -21.74
N ASN A 39 -4.21 -6.04 -22.99
CA ASN A 39 -5.26 -6.30 -23.98
C ASN A 39 -6.16 -7.47 -23.57
N TRP A 40 -5.58 -8.52 -22.95
CA TRP A 40 -6.37 -9.60 -22.37
C TRP A 40 -7.38 -9.08 -21.33
N ALA A 41 -6.95 -8.21 -20.41
CA ALA A 41 -7.82 -7.65 -19.39
C ALA A 41 -8.91 -6.75 -20.00
N LYS A 42 -8.56 -5.92 -20.99
CA LYS A 42 -9.50 -5.13 -21.77
C LYS A 42 -10.57 -6.01 -22.42
N LYS A 43 -10.16 -7.12 -23.06
CA LYS A 43 -11.10 -8.08 -23.64
C LYS A 43 -12.02 -8.70 -22.59
N LYS A 44 -11.51 -9.05 -21.40
CA LYS A 44 -12.33 -9.56 -20.30
C LYS A 44 -13.33 -8.52 -19.78
N LYS A 45 -12.99 -7.25 -19.84
CA LYS A 45 -13.88 -6.15 -19.53
C LYS A 45 -15.00 -6.03 -20.62
N GLU A 46 -14.66 -6.11 -21.90
CA GLU A 46 -15.60 -6.13 -23.00
C GLU A 46 -16.58 -7.32 -22.93
N GLU A 47 -16.08 -8.48 -22.45
CA GLU A 47 -16.90 -9.68 -22.19
C GLU A 47 -17.80 -9.54 -20.95
N GLY A 48 -17.71 -8.44 -20.18
CA GLY A 48 -18.47 -8.21 -18.95
C GLY A 48 -18.00 -9.01 -17.73
N LEU A 49 -16.84 -9.65 -17.81
CA LEU A 49 -16.28 -10.47 -16.75
C LEU A 49 -15.41 -9.67 -15.76
N ILE A 50 -14.99 -8.46 -16.15
CA ILE A 50 -14.29 -7.47 -15.31
C ILE A 50 -15.01 -6.13 -15.51
N LYS A 51 -15.33 -5.41 -14.44
CA LYS A 51 -15.87 -4.05 -14.53
C LYS A 51 -14.77 -3.00 -14.57
N HIS A 52 -13.82 -3.09 -13.64
CA HIS A 52 -12.69 -2.16 -13.52
C HIS A 52 -11.38 -2.94 -13.52
N PHE A 53 -10.44 -2.48 -14.34
CA PHE A 53 -9.15 -3.11 -14.52
C PHE A 53 -8.03 -2.23 -13.98
N GLY A 54 -7.04 -2.87 -13.36
CA GLY A 54 -5.86 -2.21 -12.83
C GLY A 54 -4.69 -3.15 -12.57
N PHE A 55 -3.77 -2.72 -11.74
CA PHE A 55 -2.63 -3.52 -11.31
C PHE A 55 -2.17 -3.14 -9.89
N SER A 56 -1.52 -4.08 -9.19
CA SER A 56 -0.74 -3.76 -8.00
C SER A 56 0.70 -3.47 -8.38
N PHE A 57 1.31 -2.46 -7.74
CA PHE A 57 2.58 -1.88 -8.17
C PHE A 57 3.57 -1.77 -7.02
N HIS A 58 4.83 -2.19 -7.29
CA HIS A 58 5.95 -2.12 -6.36
C HIS A 58 7.22 -1.53 -7.00
N GLY A 59 7.08 -0.88 -8.16
CA GLY A 59 8.20 -0.32 -8.92
C GLY A 59 8.49 1.15 -8.60
N THR A 60 9.28 1.76 -9.46
CA THR A 60 9.69 3.18 -9.34
C THR A 60 8.63 4.14 -9.89
N PRO A 61 8.63 5.42 -9.45
CA PRO A 61 7.74 6.44 -10.02
C PRO A 61 7.87 6.60 -11.54
N GLU A 62 9.09 6.47 -12.06
CA GLU A 62 9.36 6.56 -13.52
C GLU A 62 8.70 5.40 -14.27
N LEU A 63 8.74 4.19 -13.72
CA LEU A 63 8.07 3.04 -14.32
C LEU A 63 6.54 3.20 -14.24
N LEU A 64 6.01 3.69 -13.12
CA LEU A 64 4.57 3.95 -13.00
C LEU A 64 4.10 4.98 -14.03
N ASP A 65 4.84 6.08 -14.20
CA ASP A 65 4.54 7.12 -15.18
C ASP A 65 4.55 6.55 -16.61
N LYS A 66 5.54 5.72 -16.93
CA LYS A 66 5.63 5.02 -18.22
C LYS A 66 4.39 4.12 -18.43
N ILE A 67 4.06 3.25 -17.48
CA ILE A 67 2.93 2.32 -17.61
C ILE A 67 1.62 3.06 -17.81
N LEU A 68 1.35 4.09 -17.00
CA LEU A 68 0.10 4.86 -17.12
C LEU A 68 0.01 5.67 -18.41
N SER A 69 1.15 6.06 -19.00
CA SER A 69 1.17 6.71 -20.31
C SER A 69 0.94 5.75 -21.48
N GLU A 70 1.40 4.50 -21.35
CA GLU A 70 1.27 3.45 -22.37
C GLU A 70 -0.08 2.72 -22.30
N HIS A 71 -0.71 2.69 -21.11
CA HIS A 71 -1.94 1.92 -20.83
C HIS A 71 -3.06 2.81 -20.25
N PRO A 72 -3.65 3.71 -21.07
CA PRO A 72 -4.73 4.60 -20.63
C PRO A 72 -6.04 3.85 -20.26
N GLU A 73 -6.14 2.57 -20.58
CA GLU A 73 -7.25 1.70 -20.19
C GLU A 73 -7.23 1.29 -18.71
N VAL A 74 -6.14 1.54 -17.99
CA VAL A 74 -6.02 1.27 -16.54
C VAL A 74 -6.88 2.27 -15.78
N GLU A 75 -7.68 1.76 -14.83
CA GLU A 75 -8.65 2.57 -14.09
C GLU A 75 -8.34 2.67 -12.59
N ILE A 76 -7.45 1.84 -12.09
CA ILE A 76 -7.07 1.82 -10.67
C ILE A 76 -5.68 1.21 -10.48
N VAL A 77 -4.91 1.73 -9.54
CA VAL A 77 -3.61 1.19 -9.16
C VAL A 77 -3.59 0.90 -7.66
N GLN A 78 -3.04 -0.24 -7.27
CA GLN A 78 -2.79 -0.54 -5.86
C GLN A 78 -1.31 -0.29 -5.54
N ILE A 79 -1.03 0.55 -4.55
CA ILE A 79 0.34 0.93 -4.16
C ILE A 79 0.55 0.84 -2.65
N GLN A 80 1.80 0.63 -2.26
CA GLN A 80 2.23 0.78 -0.87
C GLN A 80 2.24 2.26 -0.48
N MET A 81 1.49 2.61 0.59
CA MET A 81 1.34 3.99 1.02
C MET A 81 1.19 4.10 2.53
N ASN A 82 2.15 4.75 3.16
CA ASN A 82 2.09 5.14 4.56
C ASN A 82 3.04 6.33 4.81
N TYR A 83 2.91 6.99 5.96
CA TYR A 83 3.70 8.19 6.22
C TYR A 83 5.21 7.90 6.41
N ALA A 84 5.61 6.69 6.83
CA ALA A 84 7.02 6.33 6.99
C ALA A 84 7.74 6.13 5.65
N ASP A 85 7.00 5.69 4.62
CA ASP A 85 7.53 5.43 3.28
C ASP A 85 7.40 6.64 2.33
N TRP A 86 6.85 7.74 2.81
CA TRP A 86 6.59 8.93 2.00
C TRP A 86 7.84 9.44 1.28
N ASP A 87 8.93 9.66 2.02
CA ASP A 87 10.22 10.11 1.51
C ASP A 87 11.28 8.98 1.51
N ASN A 88 10.86 7.73 1.70
CA ASN A 88 11.79 6.59 1.69
C ASN A 88 12.40 6.42 0.29
N PRO A 89 13.73 6.35 0.15
CA PRO A 89 14.40 6.32 -1.16
C PRO A 89 14.13 5.04 -1.96
N LEU A 90 13.69 3.96 -1.33
CA LEU A 90 13.35 2.69 -1.99
C LEU A 90 11.88 2.62 -2.41
N ILE A 91 10.98 3.02 -1.52
CA ILE A 91 9.52 2.92 -1.74
C ILE A 91 8.98 4.16 -2.46
N GLN A 92 9.44 5.36 -2.07
CA GLN A 92 9.10 6.63 -2.70
C GLN A 92 7.59 6.90 -2.80
N SER A 93 6.82 6.56 -1.74
CA SER A 93 5.36 6.65 -1.76
C SER A 93 4.84 8.04 -2.15
N GLY A 94 5.50 9.11 -1.71
CA GLY A 94 5.15 10.49 -2.08
C GLY A 94 5.28 10.76 -3.58
N ARG A 95 6.37 10.30 -4.20
CA ARG A 95 6.57 10.45 -5.64
C ARG A 95 5.63 9.57 -6.46
N LEU A 96 5.34 8.36 -6.00
CA LEU A 96 4.31 7.50 -6.60
C LEU A 96 2.94 8.19 -6.54
N TYR A 97 2.60 8.81 -5.40
CA TYR A 97 1.38 9.59 -5.26
C TYR A 97 1.31 10.76 -6.26
N GLU A 98 2.40 11.51 -6.47
CA GLU A 98 2.45 12.58 -7.47
C GLU A 98 2.14 12.07 -8.88
N VAL A 99 2.68 10.90 -9.25
CA VAL A 99 2.37 10.26 -10.54
C VAL A 99 0.88 9.92 -10.64
N LEU A 100 0.31 9.29 -9.62
CA LEU A 100 -1.14 8.98 -9.61
C LEU A 100 -1.99 10.25 -9.74
N ARG A 101 -1.61 11.34 -9.08
CA ARG A 101 -2.31 12.64 -9.19
C ARG A 101 -2.19 13.26 -10.58
N LYS A 102 -1.03 13.13 -11.24
CA LYS A 102 -0.82 13.58 -12.63
C LYS A 102 -1.85 12.97 -13.59
N TYR A 103 -2.18 11.69 -13.41
CA TYR A 103 -3.14 10.97 -14.25
C TYR A 103 -4.58 10.99 -13.69
N ASN A 104 -4.86 11.68 -12.58
CA ASN A 104 -6.10 11.57 -11.82
C ASN A 104 -6.50 10.11 -11.53
N MET A 105 -5.50 9.25 -11.33
CA MET A 105 -5.67 7.82 -11.13
C MET A 105 -6.19 7.52 -9.73
N PRO A 106 -7.35 6.86 -9.59
CA PRO A 106 -7.78 6.31 -8.30
C PRO A 106 -6.81 5.22 -7.84
N PHE A 107 -6.64 5.08 -6.52
CA PHE A 107 -5.74 4.06 -6.02
C PHE A 107 -6.23 3.37 -4.76
N LEU A 108 -5.78 2.13 -4.59
CA LEU A 108 -5.91 1.31 -3.40
C LEU A 108 -4.62 1.40 -2.60
N VAL A 109 -4.74 1.56 -1.29
CA VAL A 109 -3.56 1.60 -0.42
C VAL A 109 -3.32 0.23 0.19
N MET A 110 -2.13 -0.33 -0.02
CA MET A 110 -1.62 -1.47 0.73
C MET A 110 -0.55 -1.02 1.73
N GLU A 111 -0.32 -1.81 2.76
CA GLU A 111 0.62 -1.55 3.86
C GLU A 111 0.44 -0.19 4.58
N PRO A 112 -0.79 0.23 4.88
CA PRO A 112 -1.01 1.54 5.53
C PRO A 112 -0.35 1.61 6.92
N VAL A 113 -0.20 0.49 7.62
CA VAL A 113 0.43 0.39 8.96
C VAL A 113 1.83 -0.26 8.88
N LYS A 114 2.38 -0.45 7.66
CA LYS A 114 3.73 -0.97 7.42
C LYS A 114 4.01 -2.27 8.20
N GLY A 115 3.18 -3.31 7.94
CA GLY A 115 3.31 -4.61 8.62
C GLY A 115 3.13 -4.54 10.14
N GLY A 116 2.44 -3.53 10.66
CA GLY A 116 2.22 -3.30 12.09
C GLY A 116 3.26 -2.40 12.77
N SER A 117 4.37 -2.05 12.09
CA SER A 117 5.41 -1.21 12.70
C SER A 117 4.93 0.20 13.06
N LEU A 118 3.91 0.71 12.36
CA LEU A 118 3.29 2.01 12.67
C LEU A 118 2.14 1.92 13.69
N ALA A 119 1.94 0.78 14.32
CA ALA A 119 1.10 0.66 15.52
C ALA A 119 1.81 1.17 16.80
N SER A 120 3.08 1.53 16.68
CA SER A 120 3.90 2.24 17.67
C SER A 120 4.69 3.34 16.96
N ALA A 121 4.84 4.49 17.59
CA ALA A 121 5.54 5.65 17.03
C ALA A 121 6.68 6.16 17.93
N GLY A 122 6.94 5.45 19.04
CA GLY A 122 7.85 5.87 20.09
C GLY A 122 7.22 6.86 21.06
N LYS A 123 7.66 6.83 22.32
CA LYS A 123 7.00 7.48 23.45
C LYS A 123 6.69 8.97 23.24
N GLU A 124 7.60 9.72 22.65
CA GLU A 124 7.44 11.16 22.43
C GLU A 124 6.33 11.45 21.42
N ILE A 125 6.35 10.78 20.27
CA ILE A 125 5.34 10.97 19.21
C ILE A 125 3.99 10.42 19.66
N GLU A 126 3.95 9.28 20.34
CA GLU A 126 2.72 8.74 20.92
C GLU A 126 2.08 9.69 21.93
N ALA A 127 2.87 10.37 22.76
CA ALA A 127 2.37 11.37 23.68
C ALA A 127 1.71 12.56 22.95
N GLU A 128 2.31 13.02 21.83
CA GLU A 128 1.70 14.06 20.99
C GLU A 128 0.41 13.57 20.31
N MET A 129 0.42 12.37 19.74
CA MET A 129 -0.77 11.75 19.14
C MET A 129 -1.91 11.65 20.17
N LYS A 130 -1.59 11.18 21.38
CA LYS A 130 -2.57 11.06 22.49
C LYS A 130 -3.02 12.43 23.04
N ARG A 131 -2.19 13.45 22.99
CA ARG A 131 -2.60 14.83 23.36
C ARG A 131 -3.70 15.35 22.43
N VAL A 132 -3.58 15.05 21.12
CA VAL A 132 -4.56 15.51 20.12
C VAL A 132 -5.80 14.63 20.14
N HIS A 133 -5.61 13.30 20.19
CA HIS A 133 -6.70 12.31 20.22
C HIS A 133 -6.45 11.26 21.32
N PRO A 134 -6.89 11.50 22.56
CA PRO A 134 -6.63 10.61 23.70
C PRO A 134 -7.12 9.15 23.48
N ASP A 135 -8.26 9.00 22.83
CA ASP A 135 -8.94 7.72 22.65
C ASP A 135 -8.58 7.02 21.31
N ALA A 136 -7.79 7.65 20.44
CA ALA A 136 -7.39 7.06 19.16
C ALA A 136 -6.21 6.11 19.35
N SER A 137 -6.20 4.97 18.66
CA SER A 137 -5.03 4.11 18.61
C SER A 137 -3.91 4.75 17.79
N ILE A 138 -2.66 4.34 18.01
CA ILE A 138 -1.53 4.83 17.19
C ILE A 138 -1.68 4.36 15.75
N ALA A 139 -2.13 3.12 15.53
CA ALA A 139 -2.41 2.58 14.20
C ALA A 139 -3.43 3.41 13.41
N SER A 140 -4.43 3.98 14.08
CA SER A 140 -5.46 4.81 13.44
C SER A 140 -4.88 6.05 12.76
N TRP A 141 -3.77 6.61 13.25
CA TRP A 141 -3.08 7.74 12.61
C TRP A 141 -2.52 7.36 11.24
N ALA A 142 -1.93 6.16 11.12
CA ALA A 142 -1.40 5.67 9.84
C ALA A 142 -2.54 5.38 8.84
N LEU A 143 -3.63 4.77 9.31
CA LEU A 143 -4.82 4.52 8.50
C LEU A 143 -5.47 5.82 8.02
N ARG A 144 -5.62 6.79 8.91
CA ARG A 144 -6.19 8.10 8.58
C ARG A 144 -5.28 8.92 7.67
N PHE A 145 -3.95 8.82 7.82
CA PHE A 145 -3.01 9.43 6.88
C PHE A 145 -3.28 8.94 5.45
N ALA A 146 -3.26 7.62 5.25
CA ALA A 146 -3.50 7.03 3.93
C ALA A 146 -4.88 7.41 3.38
N ALA A 147 -5.93 7.32 4.20
CA ALA A 147 -7.31 7.62 3.80
C ALA A 147 -7.57 9.12 3.54
N SER A 148 -6.73 10.01 4.07
CA SER A 148 -6.86 11.46 3.87
C SER A 148 -6.30 11.94 2.52
N LEU A 149 -5.61 11.09 1.78
CA LEU A 149 -5.00 11.45 0.50
C LEU A 149 -6.06 11.55 -0.61
N PRO A 150 -6.17 12.68 -1.32
CA PRO A 150 -7.08 12.81 -2.46
C PRO A 150 -6.83 11.73 -3.52
N GLY A 151 -7.90 11.08 -3.96
CA GLY A 151 -7.85 10.01 -4.98
C GLY A 151 -7.77 8.59 -4.41
N VAL A 152 -7.64 8.44 -3.09
CA VAL A 152 -7.73 7.10 -2.47
C VAL A 152 -9.15 6.54 -2.63
N ALA A 153 -9.25 5.33 -3.17
CA ALA A 153 -10.51 4.60 -3.31
C ALA A 153 -10.80 3.73 -2.09
N THR A 154 -9.78 3.07 -1.55
CA THR A 154 -9.88 2.31 -0.30
C THR A 154 -8.50 2.06 0.32
N VAL A 155 -8.50 1.76 1.61
CA VAL A 155 -7.31 1.39 2.39
C VAL A 155 -7.44 -0.06 2.82
N LEU A 156 -6.48 -0.89 2.45
CA LEU A 156 -6.43 -2.30 2.79
C LEU A 156 -5.66 -2.49 4.10
N SER A 157 -6.32 -2.99 5.12
CA SER A 157 -5.70 -3.26 6.41
C SER A 157 -5.63 -4.76 6.70
N GLY A 158 -4.44 -5.26 7.04
CA GLY A 158 -4.20 -6.64 7.45
C GLY A 158 -4.48 -6.85 8.93
N MET A 159 -5.74 -7.09 9.29
CA MET A 159 -6.15 -7.36 10.67
C MET A 159 -5.97 -8.83 11.00
N SER A 160 -5.37 -9.12 12.16
CA SER A 160 -5.07 -10.48 12.60
C SER A 160 -5.93 -10.94 13.79
N ASN A 161 -6.69 -10.03 14.40
CA ASN A 161 -7.56 -10.29 15.53
C ASN A 161 -8.76 -9.32 15.54
N GLU A 162 -9.73 -9.63 16.41
CA GLU A 162 -10.98 -8.87 16.53
C GLU A 162 -10.75 -7.43 17.02
N GLU A 163 -9.83 -7.23 17.95
CA GLU A 163 -9.51 -5.90 18.51
C GLU A 163 -9.02 -4.94 17.42
N GLN A 164 -8.16 -5.41 16.50
CA GLN A 164 -7.70 -4.63 15.36
C GLN A 164 -8.84 -4.31 14.39
N MET A 165 -9.76 -5.25 14.18
CA MET A 165 -10.94 -5.02 13.35
C MET A 165 -11.86 -3.97 13.97
N GLU A 166 -12.15 -4.05 15.24
CA GLU A 166 -12.98 -3.09 15.96
C GLU A 166 -12.37 -1.69 15.94
N ASP A 167 -11.06 -1.57 16.17
CA ASP A 167 -10.33 -0.29 16.10
C ASP A 167 -10.39 0.32 14.70
N ASN A 168 -10.19 -0.49 13.66
CA ASN A 168 -10.29 -0.04 12.28
C ASN A 168 -11.73 0.38 11.92
N ILE A 169 -12.73 -0.38 12.33
CA ILE A 169 -14.15 -0.01 12.14
C ILE A 169 -14.46 1.31 12.87
N LYS A 170 -13.98 1.46 14.11
CA LYS A 170 -14.13 2.71 14.88
C LYS A 170 -13.50 3.89 14.14
N THR A 171 -12.29 3.70 13.58
CA THR A 171 -11.55 4.71 12.83
C THR A 171 -12.29 5.18 11.58
N PHE A 172 -12.93 4.25 10.84
CA PHE A 172 -13.58 4.56 9.56
C PHE A 172 -15.08 4.84 9.64
N ARG A 173 -15.77 4.45 10.72
CA ARG A 173 -17.24 4.66 10.86
C ARG A 173 -17.65 6.13 10.72
N ASN A 174 -16.86 7.04 11.27
CA ASN A 174 -17.07 8.48 11.19
C ASN A 174 -15.78 9.15 10.70
N PHE A 175 -15.27 8.69 9.56
CA PHE A 175 -14.01 9.14 9.03
C PHE A 175 -14.00 10.64 8.75
N VAL A 176 -12.98 11.32 9.28
CA VAL A 176 -12.66 12.71 8.99
C VAL A 176 -11.20 12.76 8.54
N PRO A 177 -10.89 13.38 7.40
CA PRO A 177 -9.52 13.58 6.96
C PRO A 177 -8.67 14.30 8.01
N LEU A 178 -7.35 14.07 7.99
CA LEU A 178 -6.42 14.74 8.89
C LEU A 178 -6.48 16.26 8.71
N ASN A 179 -6.66 16.98 9.81
CA ASN A 179 -6.55 18.44 9.87
C ASN A 179 -5.06 18.88 9.93
N GLU A 180 -4.80 20.18 9.92
CA GLU A 180 -3.43 20.73 9.89
C GLU A 180 -2.63 20.42 11.17
N GLU A 181 -3.27 20.38 12.36
CA GLU A 181 -2.60 19.98 13.60
C GLU A 181 -2.17 18.53 13.55
N GLU A 182 -3.05 17.64 13.08
CA GLU A 182 -2.77 16.21 12.92
C GLU A 182 -1.67 15.96 11.88
N LYS A 183 -1.70 16.68 10.76
CA LYS A 183 -0.63 16.62 9.74
C LYS A 183 0.72 17.05 10.31
N ALA A 184 0.75 18.07 11.18
CA ALA A 184 1.97 18.50 11.86
C ALA A 184 2.52 17.40 12.80
N VAL A 185 1.66 16.65 13.49
CA VAL A 185 2.09 15.49 14.30
C VAL A 185 2.66 14.37 13.41
N ILE A 186 2.02 14.08 12.28
CA ILE A 186 2.56 13.11 11.30
C ILE A 186 3.92 13.56 10.78
N ALA A 187 4.10 14.84 10.45
CA ALA A 187 5.40 15.36 9.99
C ALA A 187 6.51 15.18 11.05
N LYS A 188 6.20 15.38 12.34
CA LYS A 188 7.14 15.08 13.42
C LYS A 188 7.46 13.59 13.52
N ALA A 189 6.45 12.72 13.34
CA ALA A 189 6.66 11.29 13.32
C ALA A 189 7.58 10.87 12.16
N GLN A 190 7.41 11.44 10.97
CA GLN A 190 8.30 11.22 9.82
C GLN A 190 9.74 11.63 10.13
N GLU A 191 9.95 12.81 10.74
CA GLU A 191 11.29 13.27 11.12
C GLU A 191 11.94 12.40 12.21
N ALA A 192 11.16 11.88 13.16
CA ALA A 192 11.66 10.94 14.16
C ALA A 192 12.09 9.61 13.54
N LEU A 193 11.29 9.09 12.59
CA LEU A 193 11.63 7.87 11.86
C LEU A 193 12.89 8.01 11.00
N LYS A 194 13.08 9.16 10.33
CA LYS A 194 14.32 9.45 9.55
C LYS A 194 15.58 9.44 10.42
N LYS A 195 15.47 9.84 11.68
CA LYS A 195 16.58 9.88 12.63
C LYS A 195 16.84 8.54 13.31
N SER A 196 15.91 7.60 13.20
CA SER A 196 16.06 6.27 13.80
C SER A 196 17.16 5.47 13.08
N PRO A 197 18.13 4.88 13.79
CA PRO A 197 19.13 3.99 13.20
C PRO A 197 18.53 2.62 12.85
N ALA A 198 17.30 2.34 13.21
CA ALA A 198 16.67 1.04 13.03
C ALA A 198 16.46 0.72 11.54
N VAL A 199 16.74 -0.52 11.17
CA VAL A 199 16.42 -1.03 9.84
C VAL A 199 14.91 -1.29 9.77
N PRO A 200 14.17 -0.61 8.87
CA PRO A 200 12.71 -0.76 8.77
C PRO A 200 12.36 -2.11 8.11
N CYS A 201 12.18 -3.14 8.91
CA CYS A 201 11.83 -4.49 8.45
C CYS A 201 10.42 -4.86 8.93
N THR A 202 9.54 -5.27 7.98
CA THR A 202 8.17 -5.70 8.26
C THR A 202 8.06 -7.20 8.59
N ALA A 203 9.19 -7.92 8.62
CA ALA A 203 9.28 -9.36 8.84
C ALA A 203 8.42 -10.21 7.85
N CYS A 204 8.19 -9.71 6.64
CA CYS A 204 7.43 -10.43 5.58
C CYS A 204 8.13 -11.69 5.05
N ARG A 205 9.44 -11.87 5.34
CA ARG A 205 10.29 -13.02 5.03
C ARG A 205 10.56 -13.29 3.54
N TYR A 206 10.06 -12.50 2.60
CA TYR A 206 10.35 -12.69 1.17
C TYR A 206 11.85 -12.74 0.84
N CYS A 207 12.66 -11.98 1.56
CA CYS A 207 14.11 -12.00 1.41
C CYS A 207 14.76 -13.33 1.89
N CYS A 208 14.08 -14.13 2.70
CA CYS A 208 14.58 -15.42 3.16
C CYS A 208 14.51 -16.47 2.06
N ASP A 209 13.39 -16.50 1.31
CA ASP A 209 13.16 -17.48 0.24
C ASP A 209 14.14 -17.29 -0.92
N GLY A 210 14.57 -16.06 -1.19
CA GLY A 210 15.57 -15.73 -2.22
C GLY A 210 17.02 -15.75 -1.71
N CYS A 211 17.27 -15.98 -0.42
CA CYS A 211 18.61 -15.92 0.14
C CYS A 211 19.42 -17.21 -0.15
N PRO A 212 20.50 -17.16 -0.98
CA PRO A 212 21.28 -18.37 -1.32
C PRO A 212 22.00 -18.96 -0.10
N MET A 213 22.15 -18.19 0.97
CA MET A 213 22.82 -18.61 2.21
C MET A 213 21.84 -19.07 3.29
N GLY A 214 20.52 -19.06 3.04
CA GLY A 214 19.49 -19.45 4.00
C GLY A 214 19.44 -18.58 5.26
N ILE A 215 19.82 -17.31 5.18
CA ILE A 215 19.86 -16.40 6.33
C ILE A 215 18.44 -15.97 6.70
N ALA A 216 18.12 -16.07 7.99
CA ALA A 216 16.87 -15.51 8.54
C ALA A 216 16.99 -13.97 8.68
N ILE A 217 17.02 -13.26 7.55
CA ILE A 217 17.32 -11.82 7.45
C ILE A 217 16.46 -10.96 8.40
N PRO A 218 15.13 -11.18 8.54
CA PRO A 218 14.34 -10.41 9.49
C PRO A 218 14.76 -10.59 10.96
N ASP A 219 15.24 -11.78 11.32
CA ASP A 219 15.69 -12.05 12.69
C ASP A 219 17.02 -11.34 12.97
N VAL A 220 17.89 -11.20 11.96
CA VAL A 220 19.11 -10.38 12.05
C VAL A 220 18.76 -8.90 12.22
N PHE A 221 17.81 -8.37 11.45
CA PHE A 221 17.35 -6.99 11.60
C PHE A 221 16.68 -6.76 12.96
N LYS A 222 15.90 -7.72 13.43
CA LYS A 222 15.30 -7.63 14.76
C LYS A 222 16.37 -7.52 15.85
N ALA A 223 17.43 -8.33 15.77
CA ALA A 223 18.53 -8.28 16.72
C ALA A 223 19.34 -6.97 16.62
N LEU A 224 19.45 -6.38 15.42
CA LEU A 224 20.13 -5.11 15.21
C LEU A 224 19.33 -3.92 15.78
N ASN A 225 18.02 -4.02 15.77
CA ASN A 225 17.09 -2.96 16.20
C ASN A 225 16.81 -2.97 17.71
N THR A 226 17.35 -3.94 18.47
CA THR A 226 17.24 -4.03 19.94
C THR A 226 18.36 -3.31 20.63
#